data_da45340c495d918683dd01db5fa4647e
#
_entry.id   da45340c495d918683dd01db5fa4647e
#
_cell.length_a   1.000
_cell.length_b   1.000
_cell.length_c   1.000
_cell.angle_alpha   90.00
_cell.angle_beta   90.00
_cell.angle_gamma   90.00
#
_symmetry.space_group_name_H-M   'P 1'
#
loop_
_entity.id
_entity.type
_entity.pdbx_description
1 polymer ?
#
loop_
_entity_poly.entity_id
_entity_poly.type
_entity_poly.pdbx_seq_one_letter_code
_entity_poly.pdbx_strand_id
1 'polypeptide(L)'
;LSLHDALPIYKRLGIMYVIVAIVMLLRGFADAIMMRSQQVLASAGEAGFLPPHHYDQIFTAHGVIMIFFVAMPFVIGLMNLVVPLQLGARDVAFPFLNNLSFWFTVVGVILVNLSLGVGEFAQTGWLAYPPLSGIEYSPGVGVDYWIWALQLSGIGTTLTGINFFVTIIKMRAPGMTMFKMPVFSWASLCANILIIASFPILTVTIALLTLDRYLGTHFFTNDMGGNMMMYINLIWAWGHPEVYILVLPVFGVFSEIAATFSRKRLFGYTSLVWATVCITVLSFIVWLHHFFTMGAGANVNAFFGITTMIIAIPTGVKIFNWLFTMYQGRIVFHSAMLWTIGFIVTFSVGGMTGVLLAVPGADFVLHNSLFLIAHFHNVIIGGVVFGCFAGLTYWWPKAFGFTLNETWGKRAFWFWIIGFFVAFMPLYVLGFMGMTRSEEHTSELQSLQQISY
;
A
#
# COMPACT_ATOMS: atom_id res chain seq x y z
N LEU A 1 26.05 26.36 14.58
CA LEU A 1 24.60 26.06 14.53
C LEU A 1 24.14 25.90 15.97
N SER A 2 23.32 26.83 16.47
CA SER A 2 22.76 26.74 17.81
C SER A 2 21.80 25.53 17.87
N LEU A 3 21.65 24.91 19.04
CA LEU A 3 20.69 23.82 19.29
C LEU A 3 19.24 24.21 18.96
N HIS A 4 18.96 25.51 18.77
CA HIS A 4 17.67 26.04 18.36
C HIS A 4 17.38 25.94 16.85
N ASP A 5 18.40 25.75 16.01
CA ASP A 5 18.28 25.71 14.54
C ASP A 5 18.16 24.27 13.99
N ALA A 6 18.30 23.25 14.83
CA ALA A 6 18.15 21.87 14.42
C ALA A 6 16.65 21.51 14.31
N LEU A 7 16.24 21.01 13.14
CA LEU A 7 14.89 20.45 12.97
C LEU A 7 14.63 19.33 14.00
N PRO A 8 13.44 19.29 14.64
CA PRO A 8 13.07 18.17 15.49
C PRO A 8 13.27 16.81 14.78
N ILE A 9 13.66 15.78 15.53
CA ILE A 9 14.04 14.47 14.96
C ILE A 9 12.92 13.89 14.11
N TYR A 10 11.67 13.94 14.56
CA TYR A 10 10.51 13.45 13.81
C TYR A 10 10.34 14.15 12.47
N LYS A 11 10.58 15.46 12.40
CA LYS A 11 10.45 16.24 11.16
C LYS A 11 11.55 15.88 10.17
N ARG A 12 12.79 15.74 10.65
CA ARG A 12 13.92 15.28 9.82
C ARG A 12 13.67 13.89 9.27
N LEU A 13 13.24 12.96 10.10
CA LEU A 13 12.91 11.60 9.68
C LEU A 13 11.73 11.57 8.70
N GLY A 14 10.70 12.38 8.93
CA GLY A 14 9.58 12.49 7.99
C GLY A 14 10.02 12.93 6.60
N ILE A 15 10.93 13.92 6.51
CA ILE A 15 11.51 14.36 5.24
C ILE A 15 12.33 13.23 4.60
N MET A 16 13.15 12.52 5.38
CA MET A 16 13.99 11.42 4.88
C MET A 16 13.12 10.26 4.35
N TYR A 17 12.04 9.89 5.04
CA TYR A 17 11.09 8.89 4.55
C TYR A 17 10.45 9.30 3.22
N VAL A 18 10.02 10.56 3.09
CA VAL A 18 9.44 11.08 1.83
C VAL A 18 10.47 11.06 0.70
N ILE A 19 11.72 11.43 0.96
CA ILE A 19 12.79 11.38 -0.06
C ILE A 19 13.01 9.94 -0.53
N VAL A 20 13.14 8.98 0.40
CA VAL A 20 13.29 7.56 0.05
C VAL A 20 12.11 7.10 -0.79
N ALA A 21 10.87 7.42 -0.39
CA ALA A 21 9.68 7.05 -1.13
C ALA A 21 9.66 7.63 -2.56
N ILE A 22 10.07 8.88 -2.76
CA ILE A 22 10.14 9.49 -4.09
C ILE A 22 11.23 8.83 -4.95
N VAL A 23 12.41 8.56 -4.40
CA VAL A 23 13.47 7.87 -5.12
C VAL A 23 13.02 6.48 -5.57
N MET A 24 12.39 5.75 -4.67
CA MET A 24 11.88 4.40 -4.97
C MET A 24 10.67 4.43 -5.90
N LEU A 25 9.85 5.49 -5.87
CA LEU A 25 8.78 5.70 -6.85
C LEU A 25 9.32 5.82 -8.28
N LEU A 26 10.38 6.60 -8.46
CA LEU A 26 11.04 6.73 -9.76
C LEU A 26 11.63 5.40 -10.23
N ARG A 27 12.24 4.62 -9.32
CA ARG A 27 12.77 3.30 -9.62
C ARG A 27 11.66 2.32 -10.01
N GLY A 28 10.60 2.18 -9.21
CA GLY A 28 9.49 1.29 -9.51
C GLY A 28 8.68 1.74 -10.76
N PHE A 29 8.65 3.03 -11.06
CA PHE A 29 8.08 3.54 -12.31
C PHE A 29 8.90 3.10 -13.54
N ALA A 30 10.23 3.11 -13.44
CA ALA A 30 11.09 2.58 -14.49
C ALA A 30 10.79 1.09 -14.76
N ASP A 31 10.61 0.28 -13.71
CA ASP A 31 10.21 -1.12 -13.84
C ASP A 31 8.88 -1.28 -14.59
N ALA A 32 7.89 -0.46 -14.26
CA ALA A 32 6.58 -0.49 -14.93
C ALA A 32 6.70 -0.15 -16.43
N ILE A 33 7.51 0.84 -16.79
CA ILE A 33 7.77 1.18 -18.21
C ILE A 33 8.44 0.02 -18.93
N MET A 34 9.45 -0.60 -18.31
CA MET A 34 10.16 -1.74 -18.92
C MET A 34 9.21 -2.91 -19.18
N MET A 35 8.37 -3.28 -18.18
CA MET A 35 7.38 -4.33 -18.35
C MET A 35 6.38 -4.02 -19.47
N ARG A 36 5.82 -2.82 -19.48
CA ARG A 36 4.83 -2.44 -20.52
C ARG A 36 5.42 -2.33 -21.91
N SER A 37 6.66 -1.86 -22.05
CA SER A 37 7.37 -1.85 -23.32
C SER A 37 7.62 -3.26 -23.83
N GLN A 38 8.03 -4.17 -22.97
CA GLN A 38 8.19 -5.59 -23.31
C GLN A 38 6.89 -6.21 -23.81
N GLN A 39 5.78 -5.96 -23.14
CA GLN A 39 4.46 -6.48 -23.52
C GLN A 39 3.98 -5.95 -24.86
N VAL A 40 4.20 -4.66 -25.15
CA VAL A 40 3.83 -4.07 -26.45
C VAL A 40 4.60 -4.74 -27.58
N LEU A 41 5.90 -4.97 -27.43
CA LEU A 41 6.73 -5.64 -28.44
C LEU A 41 6.30 -7.11 -28.62
N ALA A 42 6.09 -7.82 -27.54
CA ALA A 42 5.62 -9.22 -27.58
C ALA A 42 4.24 -9.34 -28.25
N SER A 43 3.32 -8.41 -27.98
CA SER A 43 2.00 -8.36 -28.64
C SER A 43 2.07 -8.05 -30.14
N ALA A 44 3.14 -7.38 -30.58
CA ALA A 44 3.41 -7.12 -31.99
C ALA A 44 4.06 -8.29 -32.73
N GLY A 45 4.27 -9.41 -32.05
CA GLY A 45 4.89 -10.63 -32.62
C GLY A 45 6.42 -10.62 -32.58
N GLU A 46 7.04 -9.71 -31.83
CA GLU A 46 8.49 -9.67 -31.62
C GLU A 46 8.87 -10.29 -30.28
N ALA A 47 10.09 -10.78 -30.15
CA ALA A 47 10.58 -11.38 -28.89
C ALA A 47 10.71 -10.35 -27.75
N GLY A 48 10.71 -9.05 -28.06
CA GLY A 48 11.00 -8.01 -27.11
C GLY A 48 12.49 -7.95 -26.72
N PHE A 49 12.79 -7.25 -25.60
CA PHE A 49 14.17 -6.98 -25.18
C PHE A 49 14.53 -7.61 -23.83
N LEU A 50 13.53 -8.10 -23.06
CA LEU A 50 13.75 -8.73 -21.75
C LEU A 50 13.68 -10.27 -21.87
N PRO A 51 14.69 -11.00 -21.37
CA PRO A 51 14.54 -12.42 -21.16
C PRO A 51 13.44 -12.71 -20.11
N PRO A 52 12.72 -13.85 -20.19
CA PRO A 52 11.62 -14.17 -19.28
C PRO A 52 12.00 -14.07 -17.79
N HIS A 53 13.11 -14.69 -17.39
CA HIS A 53 13.59 -14.65 -16.02
C HIS A 53 13.87 -13.21 -15.51
N HIS A 54 14.34 -12.32 -16.38
CA HIS A 54 14.59 -10.93 -16.02
C HIS A 54 13.27 -10.15 -15.92
N TYR A 55 12.30 -10.46 -16.79
CA TYR A 55 10.96 -9.89 -16.70
C TYR A 55 10.31 -10.22 -15.35
N ASP A 56 10.39 -11.48 -14.88
CA ASP A 56 9.82 -11.92 -13.61
C ASP A 56 10.49 -11.25 -12.40
N GLN A 57 11.80 -11.05 -12.48
CA GLN A 57 12.52 -10.28 -11.44
C GLN A 57 12.06 -8.83 -11.36
N ILE A 58 11.91 -8.17 -12.50
CA ILE A 58 11.42 -6.77 -12.58
C ILE A 58 9.97 -6.71 -12.09
N PHE A 59 9.14 -7.66 -12.47
CA PHE A 59 7.74 -7.76 -12.04
C PHE A 59 7.65 -7.89 -10.50
N THR A 60 8.41 -8.81 -9.93
CA THR A 60 8.49 -8.99 -8.47
C THR A 60 9.03 -7.74 -7.78
N ALA A 61 10.11 -7.15 -8.30
CA ALA A 61 10.72 -5.96 -7.74
C ALA A 61 9.78 -4.77 -7.78
N HIS A 62 9.04 -4.57 -8.89
CA HIS A 62 8.04 -3.52 -9.00
C HIS A 62 7.01 -3.59 -7.87
N GLY A 63 6.39 -4.75 -7.65
CA GLY A 63 5.39 -4.92 -6.60
C GLY A 63 5.95 -4.66 -5.20
N VAL A 64 7.11 -5.23 -4.88
CA VAL A 64 7.80 -5.02 -3.61
C VAL A 64 8.15 -3.55 -3.38
N ILE A 65 8.73 -2.90 -4.38
CA ILE A 65 9.14 -1.50 -4.29
C ILE A 65 7.91 -0.60 -4.06
N MET A 66 6.85 -0.79 -4.84
CA MET A 66 5.69 0.10 -4.77
C MET A 66 4.95 0.01 -3.44
N ILE A 67 4.87 -1.16 -2.83
CA ILE A 67 4.18 -1.34 -1.53
C ILE A 67 5.12 -0.99 -0.37
N PHE A 68 6.24 -1.69 -0.25
CA PHE A 68 7.09 -1.60 0.96
C PHE A 68 8.02 -0.39 0.97
N PHE A 69 8.41 0.12 -0.21
CA PHE A 69 9.44 1.16 -0.30
C PHE A 69 8.98 2.48 -0.93
N VAL A 70 7.72 2.53 -1.40
CA VAL A 70 7.06 3.76 -1.83
C VAL A 70 5.89 4.10 -0.92
N ALA A 71 4.82 3.29 -0.94
CA ALA A 71 3.58 3.61 -0.25
C ALA A 71 3.78 3.69 1.28
N MET A 72 4.40 2.67 1.88
CA MET A 72 4.67 2.64 3.32
C MET A 72 5.56 3.80 3.79
N PRO A 73 6.77 4.03 3.23
CA PRO A 73 7.60 5.14 3.64
C PRO A 73 6.96 6.50 3.42
N PHE A 74 6.18 6.67 2.37
CA PHE A 74 5.50 7.94 2.11
C PHE A 74 4.46 8.25 3.20
N VAL A 75 3.60 7.27 3.53
CA VAL A 75 2.59 7.41 4.58
C VAL A 75 3.24 7.63 5.95
N ILE A 76 4.28 6.86 6.28
CA ILE A 76 5.06 7.02 7.52
C ILE A 76 5.73 8.40 7.56
N GLY A 77 6.25 8.87 6.44
CA GLY A 77 6.83 10.21 6.32
C GLY A 77 5.82 11.31 6.64
N LEU A 78 4.60 11.22 6.09
CA LEU A 78 3.51 12.15 6.40
C LEU A 78 3.09 12.07 7.87
N MET A 79 2.98 10.87 8.44
CA MET A 79 2.69 10.72 9.88
C MET A 79 3.76 11.39 10.74
N ASN A 80 5.04 11.20 10.43
CA ASN A 80 6.15 11.87 11.12
C ASN A 80 6.05 13.40 11.02
N LEU A 81 5.77 13.93 9.85
CA LEU A 81 5.67 15.38 9.64
C LEU A 81 4.50 16.03 10.36
N VAL A 82 3.39 15.31 10.54
CA VAL A 82 2.10 15.94 10.85
C VAL A 82 1.54 15.53 12.21
N VAL A 83 1.61 14.25 12.58
CA VAL A 83 0.97 13.75 13.82
C VAL A 83 1.48 14.46 15.07
N PRO A 84 2.79 14.63 15.32
CA PRO A 84 3.25 15.36 16.50
C PRO A 84 2.74 16.80 16.54
N LEU A 85 2.69 17.49 15.38
CA LEU A 85 2.17 18.85 15.28
C LEU A 85 0.67 18.93 15.61
N GLN A 86 -0.12 17.98 15.08
CA GLN A 86 -1.56 17.93 15.34
C GLN A 86 -1.90 17.64 16.81
N LEU A 87 -1.05 16.86 17.47
CA LEU A 87 -1.22 16.50 18.88
C LEU A 87 -0.67 17.57 19.84
N GLY A 88 0.12 18.54 19.35
CA GLY A 88 0.86 19.48 20.18
C GLY A 88 2.03 18.82 20.94
N ALA A 89 2.53 17.69 20.45
CA ALA A 89 3.66 16.98 21.03
C ALA A 89 4.99 17.59 20.56
N ARG A 90 5.98 17.62 21.44
CA ARG A 90 7.34 18.13 21.10
C ARG A 90 8.11 17.17 20.20
N ASP A 91 7.88 15.86 20.34
CA ASP A 91 8.44 14.77 19.54
C ASP A 91 7.52 13.55 19.61
N VAL A 92 7.89 12.46 18.96
CA VAL A 92 7.26 11.14 19.12
C VAL A 92 7.65 10.52 20.48
N ALA A 93 6.91 9.51 20.95
CA ALA A 93 7.14 8.89 22.26
C ALA A 93 8.55 8.26 22.40
N PHE A 94 9.05 7.66 21.33
CA PHE A 94 10.32 6.95 21.31
C PHE A 94 11.19 7.42 20.12
N PRO A 95 11.91 8.57 20.22
CA PRO A 95 12.69 9.12 19.11
C PRO A 95 13.78 8.16 18.60
N PHE A 96 14.42 7.41 19.50
CA PHE A 96 15.42 6.40 19.14
C PHE A 96 14.81 5.28 18.26
N LEU A 97 13.64 4.74 18.65
CA LEU A 97 12.95 3.71 17.86
C LEU A 97 12.51 4.25 16.50
N ASN A 98 12.12 5.53 16.44
CA ASN A 98 11.76 6.18 15.18
C ASN A 98 12.96 6.26 14.21
N ASN A 99 14.13 6.60 14.73
CA ASN A 99 15.35 6.60 13.93
C ASN A 99 15.75 5.18 13.50
N LEU A 100 15.69 4.23 14.40
CA LEU A 100 16.01 2.82 14.11
C LEU A 100 15.09 2.25 13.04
N SER A 101 13.78 2.53 13.11
CA SER A 101 12.80 2.07 12.11
C SER A 101 13.11 2.60 10.71
N PHE A 102 13.53 3.86 10.62
CA PHE A 102 13.96 4.45 9.34
C PHE A 102 15.16 3.70 8.75
N TRP A 103 16.18 3.43 9.54
CA TRP A 103 17.37 2.75 9.05
C TRP A 103 17.10 1.29 8.66
N PHE A 104 16.23 0.59 9.36
CA PHE A 104 15.76 -0.73 8.92
C PHE A 104 15.06 -0.67 7.55
N THR A 105 14.23 0.33 7.32
CA THR A 105 13.61 0.56 6.01
C THR A 105 14.68 0.83 4.93
N VAL A 106 15.68 1.67 5.23
CA VAL A 106 16.79 1.98 4.30
C VAL A 106 17.61 0.74 3.97
N VAL A 107 17.89 -0.13 4.94
CA VAL A 107 18.59 -1.40 4.66
C VAL A 107 17.77 -2.27 3.71
N GLY A 108 16.45 -2.36 3.90
CA GLY A 108 15.56 -3.06 2.96
C GLY A 108 15.64 -2.47 1.53
N VAL A 109 15.62 -1.15 1.41
CA VAL A 109 15.82 -0.44 0.13
C VAL A 109 17.18 -0.79 -0.50
N ILE A 110 18.24 -0.80 0.29
CA ILE A 110 19.58 -1.15 -0.20
C ILE A 110 19.60 -2.59 -0.72
N LEU A 111 19.02 -3.54 -0.01
CA LEU A 111 19.00 -4.96 -0.41
C LEU A 111 18.28 -5.16 -1.76
N VAL A 112 17.10 -4.54 -1.94
CA VAL A 112 16.38 -4.63 -3.22
C VAL A 112 17.17 -4.00 -4.37
N ASN A 113 17.88 -2.91 -4.14
CA ASN A 113 18.69 -2.28 -5.19
C ASN A 113 20.04 -2.99 -5.40
N LEU A 114 20.62 -3.55 -4.36
CA LEU A 114 21.87 -4.33 -4.45
C LEU A 114 21.68 -5.57 -5.33
N SER A 115 20.50 -6.19 -5.30
CA SER A 115 20.15 -7.32 -6.15
C SER A 115 20.34 -7.03 -7.65
N LEU A 116 20.16 -5.77 -8.07
CA LEU A 116 20.42 -5.36 -9.46
C LEU A 116 21.90 -5.47 -9.83
N GLY A 117 22.80 -5.13 -8.90
CA GLY A 117 24.25 -5.23 -9.10
C GLY A 117 24.73 -6.68 -9.08
N VAL A 118 24.08 -7.52 -8.30
CA VAL A 118 24.33 -8.98 -8.25
C VAL A 118 23.69 -9.70 -9.43
N GLY A 119 22.63 -9.11 -10.01
CA GLY A 119 21.93 -9.62 -11.17
C GLY A 119 20.88 -10.68 -10.87
N GLU A 120 20.43 -10.78 -9.62
CA GLU A 120 19.42 -11.76 -9.22
C GLU A 120 18.48 -11.20 -8.14
N PHE A 121 17.17 -11.18 -8.45
CA PHE A 121 16.10 -10.93 -7.50
C PHE A 121 15.06 -12.06 -7.59
N ALA A 122 14.09 -12.11 -6.67
CA ALA A 122 13.06 -13.14 -6.68
C ALA A 122 12.22 -13.09 -7.98
N GLN A 123 11.90 -14.27 -8.52
CA GLN A 123 11.06 -14.47 -9.71
C GLN A 123 9.67 -15.04 -9.32
N THR A 124 9.19 -14.71 -8.13
CA THR A 124 8.10 -15.38 -7.44
C THR A 124 6.83 -14.56 -7.34
N GLY A 125 6.79 -13.38 -7.99
CA GLY A 125 5.83 -12.36 -7.63
C GLY A 125 6.14 -11.71 -6.27
N TRP A 126 5.48 -10.62 -5.96
CA TRP A 126 5.80 -9.80 -4.78
C TRP A 126 5.48 -10.46 -3.42
N LEU A 127 4.64 -11.50 -3.41
CA LEU A 127 4.23 -12.25 -2.21
C LEU A 127 5.03 -13.53 -1.97
N ALA A 128 5.87 -13.94 -2.91
CA ALA A 128 6.78 -15.09 -2.80
C ALA A 128 6.09 -16.38 -2.31
N TYR A 129 5.05 -16.83 -3.01
CA TYR A 129 4.32 -18.05 -2.64
C TYR A 129 5.18 -19.32 -2.76
N PRO A 130 5.17 -20.19 -1.74
CA PRO A 130 5.63 -21.57 -1.91
C PRO A 130 4.70 -22.34 -2.87
N PRO A 131 5.21 -23.35 -3.61
CA PRO A 131 6.57 -23.89 -3.54
C PRO A 131 7.61 -23.09 -4.33
N LEU A 132 7.19 -22.16 -5.21
CA LEU A 132 8.09 -21.41 -6.10
C LEU A 132 9.20 -20.64 -5.33
N SER A 133 8.90 -20.11 -4.15
CA SER A 133 9.89 -19.44 -3.29
C SER A 133 10.78 -20.40 -2.48
N GLY A 134 10.49 -21.70 -2.50
CA GLY A 134 11.30 -22.72 -1.85
C GLY A 134 12.67 -22.90 -2.53
N ILE A 135 13.61 -23.55 -1.81
CA ILE A 135 14.97 -23.74 -2.30
C ILE A 135 15.02 -24.65 -3.53
N GLU A 136 14.06 -25.54 -3.68
CA GLU A 136 13.96 -26.47 -4.80
C GLU A 136 13.72 -25.76 -6.15
N TYR A 137 12.82 -24.76 -6.15
CA TYR A 137 12.41 -24.03 -7.36
C TYR A 137 13.15 -22.69 -7.53
N SER A 138 13.67 -22.13 -6.45
CA SER A 138 14.42 -20.87 -6.44
C SER A 138 15.71 -21.06 -5.62
N PRO A 139 16.69 -21.83 -6.13
CA PRO A 139 17.91 -22.15 -5.39
C PRO A 139 18.87 -20.95 -5.25
N GLY A 140 18.73 -19.94 -6.09
CA GLY A 140 19.57 -18.74 -6.08
C GLY A 140 19.25 -17.78 -4.93
N VAL A 141 20.04 -16.73 -4.83
CA VAL A 141 19.95 -15.71 -3.76
C VAL A 141 18.79 -14.73 -3.93
N GLY A 142 18.05 -14.79 -5.03
CA GLY A 142 17.00 -13.82 -5.35
C GLY A 142 15.91 -13.76 -4.30
N VAL A 143 15.40 -14.90 -3.84
CA VAL A 143 14.40 -14.98 -2.78
C VAL A 143 14.99 -14.53 -1.44
N ASP A 144 16.28 -14.74 -1.20
CA ASP A 144 16.92 -14.31 0.04
C ASP A 144 17.02 -12.79 0.14
N TYR A 145 17.28 -12.09 -0.97
CA TYR A 145 17.15 -10.62 -1.03
C TYR A 145 15.74 -10.16 -0.72
N TRP A 146 14.71 -10.82 -1.26
CA TRP A 146 13.32 -10.57 -0.95
C TRP A 146 13.02 -10.74 0.54
N ILE A 147 13.40 -11.90 1.10
CA ILE A 147 13.22 -12.25 2.52
C ILE A 147 13.79 -11.14 3.44
N TRP A 148 15.09 -10.87 3.27
CA TRP A 148 15.77 -9.96 4.20
C TRP A 148 15.35 -8.49 4.01
N ALA A 149 15.02 -8.08 2.78
CA ALA A 149 14.50 -6.74 2.54
C ALA A 149 13.17 -6.53 3.27
N LEU A 150 12.25 -7.49 3.18
CA LEU A 150 10.94 -7.39 3.83
C LEU A 150 11.02 -7.63 5.33
N GLN A 151 11.85 -8.56 5.79
CA GLN A 151 12.01 -8.84 7.21
C GLN A 151 12.50 -7.62 7.98
N LEU A 152 13.55 -6.96 7.49
CA LEU A 152 14.10 -5.78 8.14
C LEU A 152 13.14 -4.59 8.06
N SER A 153 12.59 -4.30 6.89
CA SER A 153 11.62 -3.22 6.75
C SER A 153 10.35 -3.46 7.57
N GLY A 154 9.90 -4.72 7.70
CA GLY A 154 8.75 -5.12 8.51
C GLY A 154 8.98 -4.91 10.01
N ILE A 155 10.17 -5.25 10.51
CA ILE A 155 10.58 -4.93 11.90
C ILE A 155 10.58 -3.41 12.09
N GLY A 156 11.16 -2.65 11.17
CA GLY A 156 11.14 -1.19 11.22
C GLY A 156 9.73 -0.62 11.27
N THR A 157 8.84 -1.14 10.43
CA THR A 157 7.41 -0.73 10.41
C THR A 157 6.71 -1.05 11.74
N THR A 158 6.96 -2.21 12.33
CA THR A 158 6.40 -2.58 13.65
C THR A 158 6.84 -1.58 14.73
N LEU A 159 8.12 -1.21 14.75
CA LEU A 159 8.64 -0.19 15.69
C LEU A 159 7.96 1.17 15.47
N THR A 160 7.72 1.56 14.23
CA THR A 160 6.95 2.77 13.89
C THR A 160 5.54 2.69 14.44
N GLY A 161 4.85 1.56 14.25
CA GLY A 161 3.49 1.32 14.76
C GLY A 161 3.39 1.53 16.26
N ILE A 162 4.28 0.90 17.02
CA ILE A 162 4.34 1.04 18.48
C ILE A 162 4.58 2.50 18.87
N ASN A 163 5.51 3.16 18.21
CA ASN A 163 5.88 4.53 18.52
C ASN A 163 4.71 5.51 18.31
N PHE A 164 4.07 5.48 17.14
CA PHE A 164 2.93 6.38 16.88
C PHE A 164 1.70 6.02 17.72
N PHE A 165 1.44 4.75 17.96
CA PHE A 165 0.36 4.37 18.87
C PHE A 165 0.54 5.02 20.26
N VAL A 166 1.72 4.86 20.86
CA VAL A 166 2.01 5.47 22.17
C VAL A 166 1.98 6.99 22.10
N THR A 167 2.55 7.58 21.05
CA THR A 167 2.53 9.04 20.84
C THR A 167 1.11 9.57 20.84
N ILE A 168 0.21 8.97 20.04
CA ILE A 168 -1.17 9.43 19.89
C ILE A 168 -1.96 9.22 21.19
N ILE A 169 -1.75 8.13 21.89
CA ILE A 169 -2.50 7.84 23.12
C ILE A 169 -1.99 8.67 24.32
N LYS A 170 -0.68 8.88 24.45
CA LYS A 170 -0.07 9.43 25.66
C LYS A 170 0.39 10.88 25.55
N MET A 171 0.64 11.40 24.35
CA MET A 171 1.33 12.68 24.19
C MET A 171 0.42 13.79 23.61
N ARG A 172 -0.88 13.63 23.69
CA ARG A 172 -1.83 14.70 23.33
C ARG A 172 -1.68 15.91 24.25
N ALA A 173 -1.83 17.09 23.69
CA ALA A 173 -1.83 18.33 24.45
C ALA A 173 -2.89 18.31 25.58
N PRO A 174 -2.65 18.96 26.72
CA PRO A 174 -3.62 19.05 27.81
C PRO A 174 -4.99 19.52 27.31
N GLY A 175 -6.05 18.80 27.70
CA GLY A 175 -7.43 19.08 27.27
C GLY A 175 -7.83 18.54 25.90
N MET A 176 -6.92 17.93 25.14
CA MET A 176 -7.23 17.24 23.90
C MET A 176 -7.72 15.80 24.20
N THR A 177 -9.03 15.65 24.30
CA THR A 177 -9.68 14.34 24.39
C THR A 177 -9.64 13.64 23.01
N MET A 178 -9.93 12.32 22.97
CA MET A 178 -9.92 11.54 21.72
C MET A 178 -10.77 12.21 20.61
N PHE A 179 -12.02 12.60 20.92
CA PHE A 179 -12.91 13.23 19.95
C PHE A 179 -12.63 14.72 19.66
N LYS A 180 -11.51 15.25 20.16
CA LYS A 180 -10.96 16.55 19.77
C LYS A 180 -9.75 16.43 18.85
N MET A 181 -9.28 15.20 18.57
CA MET A 181 -8.17 14.97 17.65
C MET A 181 -8.59 15.25 16.20
N PRO A 182 -7.70 15.77 15.36
CA PRO A 182 -7.90 15.83 13.91
C PRO A 182 -8.12 14.43 13.29
N VAL A 183 -8.84 14.38 12.16
CA VAL A 183 -9.17 13.11 11.51
C VAL A 183 -7.92 12.38 11.02
N PHE A 184 -6.89 13.09 10.59
CA PHE A 184 -5.62 12.47 10.20
C PHE A 184 -4.94 11.76 11.39
N SER A 185 -4.98 12.35 12.59
CA SER A 185 -4.46 11.68 13.80
C SER A 185 -5.27 10.44 14.17
N TRP A 186 -6.61 10.43 14.00
CA TRP A 186 -7.44 9.24 14.17
C TRP A 186 -7.12 8.16 13.14
N ALA A 187 -7.01 8.53 11.88
CA ALA A 187 -6.66 7.61 10.81
C ALA A 187 -5.27 7.00 11.01
N SER A 188 -4.31 7.81 11.45
CA SER A 188 -2.98 7.36 11.84
C SER A 188 -3.02 6.40 13.03
N LEU A 189 -3.84 6.65 14.06
CA LEU A 189 -4.02 5.73 15.19
C LEU A 189 -4.53 4.37 14.71
N CYS A 190 -5.57 4.35 13.90
CA CYS A 190 -6.14 3.13 13.34
C CYS A 190 -5.12 2.36 12.49
N ALA A 191 -4.38 3.04 11.62
CA ALA A 191 -3.31 2.42 10.83
C ALA A 191 -2.23 1.80 11.73
N ASN A 192 -1.82 2.48 12.79
CA ASN A 192 -0.80 1.95 13.70
C ASN A 192 -1.31 0.76 14.56
N ILE A 193 -2.60 0.70 14.88
CA ILE A 193 -3.21 -0.50 15.47
C ILE A 193 -3.11 -1.69 14.50
N LEU A 194 -3.41 -1.47 13.22
CA LEU A 194 -3.27 -2.50 12.19
C LEU A 194 -1.82 -2.95 12.05
N ILE A 195 -0.85 -2.03 12.02
CA ILE A 195 0.59 -2.35 11.95
C ILE A 195 0.98 -3.27 13.11
N ILE A 196 0.67 -2.88 14.35
CA ILE A 196 1.05 -3.66 15.54
C ILE A 196 0.46 -5.06 15.52
N ALA A 197 -0.75 -5.22 15.00
CA ALA A 197 -1.43 -6.51 15.00
C ALA A 197 -1.05 -7.40 13.81
N SER A 198 -0.77 -6.83 12.62
CA SER A 198 -0.57 -7.61 11.40
C SER A 198 0.89 -7.81 11.01
N PHE A 199 1.79 -6.85 11.21
CA PHE A 199 3.20 -7.00 10.84
C PHE A 199 3.95 -8.13 11.56
N PRO A 200 3.66 -8.45 12.84
CA PRO A 200 4.21 -9.67 13.45
C PRO A 200 3.84 -10.95 12.70
N ILE A 201 2.64 -11.01 12.08
CA ILE A 201 2.23 -12.16 11.26
C ILE A 201 3.11 -12.25 10.01
N LEU A 202 3.36 -11.14 9.32
CA LEU A 202 4.29 -11.10 8.19
C LEU A 202 5.69 -11.56 8.61
N THR A 203 6.20 -11.02 9.70
CA THR A 203 7.53 -11.34 10.22
C THR A 203 7.68 -12.84 10.50
N VAL A 204 6.68 -13.46 11.14
CA VAL A 204 6.68 -14.91 11.41
C VAL A 204 6.57 -15.70 10.10
N THR A 205 5.72 -15.29 9.16
CA THR A 205 5.55 -15.96 7.87
C THR A 205 6.88 -16.02 7.10
N ILE A 206 7.57 -14.88 7.02
CA ILE A 206 8.88 -14.80 6.35
C ILE A 206 9.94 -15.60 7.12
N ALA A 207 9.91 -15.57 8.46
CA ALA A 207 10.84 -16.37 9.26
C ALA A 207 10.66 -17.88 9.02
N LEU A 208 9.42 -18.37 8.95
CA LEU A 208 9.14 -19.77 8.65
C LEU A 208 9.65 -20.15 7.23
N LEU A 209 9.45 -19.28 6.24
CA LEU A 209 10.01 -19.50 4.90
C LEU A 209 11.55 -19.50 4.93
N THR A 210 12.16 -18.67 5.75
CA THR A 210 13.62 -18.64 5.95
C THR A 210 14.12 -19.97 6.52
N LEU A 211 13.41 -20.52 7.51
CA LEU A 211 13.74 -21.84 8.08
C LEU A 211 13.61 -22.96 7.04
N ASP A 212 12.54 -22.94 6.24
CA ASP A 212 12.37 -23.92 5.15
C ASP A 212 13.53 -23.85 4.16
N ARG A 213 14.00 -22.66 3.78
CA ARG A 213 15.09 -22.47 2.83
C ARG A 213 16.47 -22.83 3.39
N TYR A 214 16.77 -22.41 4.63
CA TYR A 214 18.13 -22.52 5.18
C TYR A 214 18.36 -23.77 6.04
N LEU A 215 17.32 -24.23 6.71
CA LEU A 215 17.43 -25.37 7.63
C LEU A 215 16.72 -26.64 7.12
N GLY A 216 16.08 -26.59 5.96
CA GLY A 216 15.36 -27.72 5.39
C GLY A 216 14.18 -28.15 6.24
N THR A 217 13.52 -27.20 6.92
CA THR A 217 12.23 -27.46 7.55
C THR A 217 11.12 -27.50 6.50
N HIS A 218 9.94 -28.01 6.83
CA HIS A 218 8.86 -28.26 5.88
C HIS A 218 7.54 -27.64 6.35
N PHE A 219 7.56 -26.35 6.75
CA PHE A 219 6.34 -25.66 7.17
C PHE A 219 5.35 -25.49 6.01
N PHE A 220 5.87 -25.23 4.80
CA PHE A 220 5.08 -24.85 3.65
C PHE A 220 5.14 -25.83 2.48
N THR A 221 5.83 -26.94 2.62
CA THR A 221 5.91 -28.00 1.61
C THR A 221 5.04 -29.18 1.99
N ASN A 222 4.30 -29.74 1.02
CA ASN A 222 3.32 -30.81 1.30
C ASN A 222 3.98 -32.18 1.58
N ASP A 223 5.21 -32.41 1.09
CA ASP A 223 5.84 -33.72 1.07
C ASP A 223 6.22 -34.28 2.44
N MET A 224 6.42 -33.42 3.44
CA MET A 224 6.83 -33.82 4.79
C MET A 224 5.84 -33.35 5.87
N GLY A 225 4.56 -33.20 5.48
CA GLY A 225 3.49 -32.81 6.40
C GLY A 225 3.30 -31.30 6.56
N GLY A 226 4.01 -30.48 5.80
CA GLY A 226 3.78 -29.05 5.70
C GLY A 226 2.56 -28.73 4.83
N ASN A 227 2.19 -27.45 4.76
CA ASN A 227 1.03 -27.01 4.00
C ASN A 227 1.24 -25.60 3.44
N MET A 228 1.32 -25.48 2.12
CA MET A 228 1.43 -24.18 1.45
C MET A 228 0.25 -23.25 1.74
N MET A 229 -0.96 -23.77 2.00
CA MET A 229 -2.10 -22.97 2.38
C MET A 229 -1.92 -22.25 3.70
N MET A 230 -1.05 -22.76 4.59
CA MET A 230 -0.65 -22.05 5.80
C MET A 230 0.08 -20.74 5.45
N TYR A 231 1.01 -20.79 4.49
CA TYR A 231 1.67 -19.57 4.01
C TYR A 231 0.68 -18.56 3.46
N ILE A 232 -0.23 -19.02 2.59
CA ILE A 232 -1.21 -18.15 1.92
C ILE A 232 -2.15 -17.47 2.92
N ASN A 233 -2.63 -18.21 3.91
CA ASN A 233 -3.45 -17.63 4.98
C ASN A 233 -2.66 -16.63 5.84
N LEU A 234 -1.44 -16.95 6.24
CA LEU A 234 -0.62 -16.06 7.06
C LEU A 234 -0.24 -14.79 6.31
N ILE A 235 0.23 -14.92 5.06
CA ILE A 235 0.66 -13.74 4.28
C ILE A 235 -0.52 -12.80 4.03
N TRP A 236 -1.74 -13.31 3.79
CA TRP A 236 -2.91 -12.47 3.57
C TRP A 236 -3.60 -12.00 4.85
N ALA A 237 -3.46 -12.73 5.98
CA ALA A 237 -3.84 -12.23 7.29
C ALA A 237 -3.08 -10.95 7.67
N TRP A 238 -1.87 -10.76 7.14
CA TRP A 238 -1.18 -9.47 7.11
C TRP A 238 -1.60 -8.63 5.90
N GLY A 239 -1.66 -9.20 4.70
CA GLY A 239 -1.71 -8.46 3.44
C GLY A 239 -2.99 -7.66 3.24
N HIS A 240 -4.14 -8.12 3.77
CA HIS A 240 -5.35 -7.31 3.71
C HIS A 240 -5.33 -6.14 4.71
N PRO A 241 -4.99 -6.31 6.01
CA PRO A 241 -4.72 -5.15 6.88
C PRO A 241 -3.71 -4.17 6.30
N GLU A 242 -2.70 -4.62 5.55
CA GLU A 242 -1.71 -3.75 4.90
C GLU A 242 -2.35 -2.72 3.97
N VAL A 243 -3.31 -3.12 3.14
CA VAL A 243 -3.97 -2.17 2.22
C VAL A 243 -4.73 -1.07 3.00
N TYR A 244 -5.24 -1.40 4.18
CA TYR A 244 -5.88 -0.39 5.05
C TYR A 244 -4.87 0.44 5.84
N ILE A 245 -3.72 -0.09 6.18
CA ILE A 245 -2.60 0.70 6.73
C ILE A 245 -2.23 1.82 5.77
N LEU A 246 -2.21 1.54 4.48
CA LEU A 246 -1.88 2.51 3.44
C LEU A 246 -3.00 3.54 3.24
N VAL A 247 -4.26 3.11 3.17
CA VAL A 247 -5.36 3.98 2.75
C VAL A 247 -5.96 4.82 3.88
N LEU A 248 -5.98 4.33 5.12
CA LEU A 248 -6.60 5.06 6.23
C LEU A 248 -5.96 6.43 6.49
N PRO A 249 -4.62 6.56 6.58
CA PRO A 249 -4.00 7.87 6.77
C PRO A 249 -4.35 8.85 5.65
N VAL A 250 -4.38 8.41 4.39
CA VAL A 250 -4.72 9.30 3.28
C VAL A 250 -6.20 9.72 3.30
N PHE A 251 -7.10 8.92 3.83
CA PHE A 251 -8.48 9.35 4.12
C PHE A 251 -8.51 10.50 5.14
N GLY A 252 -7.60 10.47 6.11
CA GLY A 252 -7.37 11.59 7.01
C GLY A 252 -6.89 12.85 6.26
N VAL A 253 -5.91 12.71 5.37
CA VAL A 253 -5.41 13.79 4.50
C VAL A 253 -6.56 14.46 3.74
N PHE A 254 -7.36 13.66 3.03
CA PHE A 254 -8.47 14.18 2.22
C PHE A 254 -9.54 14.88 3.08
N SER A 255 -9.78 14.41 4.29
CA SER A 255 -10.72 15.04 5.22
C SER A 255 -10.27 16.46 5.62
N GLU A 256 -8.99 16.64 5.92
CA GLU A 256 -8.41 17.94 6.26
C GLU A 256 -8.44 18.90 5.05
N ILE A 257 -8.09 18.40 3.87
CA ILE A 257 -8.04 19.19 2.63
C ILE A 257 -9.44 19.59 2.19
N ALA A 258 -10.41 18.67 2.19
CA ALA A 258 -11.80 18.95 1.82
C ALA A 258 -12.40 20.05 2.69
N ALA A 259 -12.22 20.00 4.01
CA ALA A 259 -12.71 21.02 4.92
C ALA A 259 -12.03 22.38 4.67
N THR A 260 -10.70 22.39 4.53
CA THR A 260 -9.91 23.62 4.35
C THR A 260 -10.26 24.33 3.05
N PHE A 261 -10.25 23.62 1.93
CA PHE A 261 -10.45 24.24 0.61
C PHE A 261 -11.91 24.37 0.18
N SER A 262 -12.85 23.79 0.92
CA SER A 262 -14.28 24.09 0.82
C SER A 262 -14.69 25.25 1.72
N ARG A 263 -13.79 25.72 2.60
CA ARG A 263 -14.04 26.76 3.60
C ARG A 263 -15.25 26.44 4.49
N LYS A 264 -15.39 25.16 4.85
CA LYS A 264 -16.46 24.63 5.69
C LYS A 264 -15.92 23.74 6.79
N ARG A 265 -16.68 23.60 7.86
CA ARG A 265 -16.41 22.55 8.84
C ARG A 265 -16.61 21.18 8.19
N LEU A 266 -15.79 20.23 8.58
CA LEU A 266 -15.90 18.85 8.14
C LEU A 266 -17.27 18.30 8.53
N PHE A 267 -18.04 17.85 7.55
CA PHE A 267 -19.35 17.24 7.78
C PHE A 267 -19.17 15.84 8.38
N GLY A 268 -19.92 15.55 9.42
CA GLY A 268 -19.95 14.20 9.99
C GLY A 268 -18.64 13.74 10.63
N TYR A 269 -17.92 14.60 11.35
CA TYR A 269 -16.67 14.22 12.02
C TYR A 269 -16.77 12.91 12.81
N THR A 270 -17.82 12.77 13.66
CA THR A 270 -18.03 11.57 14.47
C THR A 270 -18.27 10.33 13.62
N SER A 271 -19.08 10.44 12.56
CA SER A 271 -19.33 9.32 11.64
C SER A 271 -18.07 8.95 10.84
N LEU A 272 -17.23 9.91 10.46
CA LEU A 272 -15.92 9.65 9.85
C LEU A 272 -14.99 8.87 10.76
N VAL A 273 -14.92 9.24 12.05
CA VAL A 273 -14.12 8.54 13.05
C VAL A 273 -14.60 7.10 13.21
N TRP A 274 -15.91 6.90 13.45
CA TRP A 274 -16.46 5.56 13.61
C TRP A 274 -16.35 4.71 12.34
N ALA A 275 -16.54 5.30 11.17
CA ALA A 275 -16.28 4.60 9.90
C ALA A 275 -14.82 4.13 9.79
N THR A 276 -13.86 4.95 10.25
CA THR A 276 -12.44 4.55 10.29
C THR A 276 -12.21 3.37 11.24
N VAL A 277 -12.79 3.42 12.43
CA VAL A 277 -12.70 2.33 13.42
C VAL A 277 -13.36 1.05 12.89
N CYS A 278 -14.55 1.14 12.28
CA CYS A 278 -15.23 -0.01 11.68
C CYS A 278 -14.38 -0.67 10.57
N ILE A 279 -13.78 0.11 9.67
CA ILE A 279 -12.88 -0.41 8.63
C ILE A 279 -11.68 -1.13 9.29
N THR A 280 -11.10 -0.54 10.33
CA THR A 280 -9.97 -1.14 11.07
C THR A 280 -10.31 -2.52 11.63
N VAL A 281 -11.48 -2.66 12.26
CA VAL A 281 -11.92 -3.95 12.82
C VAL A 281 -12.22 -4.95 11.70
N LEU A 282 -12.98 -4.54 10.69
CA LEU A 282 -13.37 -5.40 9.56
C LEU A 282 -12.17 -5.91 8.78
N SER A 283 -11.08 -5.14 8.69
CA SER A 283 -9.89 -5.51 7.93
C SER A 283 -9.24 -6.84 8.36
N PHE A 284 -9.50 -7.29 9.59
CA PHE A 284 -8.99 -8.57 10.10
C PHE A 284 -9.85 -9.79 9.77
N ILE A 285 -11.03 -9.63 9.17
CA ILE A 285 -11.96 -10.73 8.94
C ILE A 285 -12.33 -10.89 7.46
N VAL A 286 -11.47 -10.40 6.55
CA VAL A 286 -11.77 -10.38 5.10
C VAL A 286 -10.65 -10.95 4.23
N TRP A 287 -9.52 -11.37 4.79
CA TRP A 287 -8.29 -11.67 4.05
C TRP A 287 -8.44 -12.77 2.98
N LEU A 288 -9.36 -13.71 3.14
CA LEU A 288 -9.49 -14.86 2.25
C LEU A 288 -9.99 -14.47 0.83
N HIS A 289 -10.58 -13.28 0.66
CA HIS A 289 -10.97 -12.82 -0.67
C HIS A 289 -9.78 -12.66 -1.64
N HIS A 290 -8.55 -12.63 -1.15
CA HIS A 290 -7.37 -12.63 -1.99
C HIS A 290 -7.09 -13.99 -2.65
N PHE A 291 -7.77 -15.06 -2.24
CA PHE A 291 -7.60 -16.40 -2.78
C PHE A 291 -8.90 -17.23 -2.77
N PHE A 292 -10.02 -16.62 -3.16
CA PHE A 292 -11.30 -17.32 -3.32
C PHE A 292 -11.22 -18.54 -4.25
N THR A 293 -10.32 -18.51 -5.23
CA THR A 293 -10.12 -19.56 -6.23
C THR A 293 -9.35 -20.77 -5.72
N MET A 294 -8.80 -20.73 -4.49
CA MET A 294 -7.94 -21.81 -3.95
C MET A 294 -8.68 -22.90 -3.19
N GLY A 295 -10.00 -23.02 -3.35
CA GLY A 295 -10.74 -24.19 -2.89
C GLY A 295 -11.20 -24.19 -1.42
N ALA A 296 -11.35 -23.03 -0.79
CA ALA A 296 -11.82 -22.90 0.60
C ALA A 296 -13.27 -23.40 0.85
N GLY A 297 -14.02 -23.68 -0.20
CA GLY A 297 -15.40 -24.14 -0.13
C GLY A 297 -16.44 -23.01 -0.10
N ALA A 298 -17.67 -23.33 -0.54
CA ALA A 298 -18.70 -22.33 -0.80
C ALA A 298 -19.11 -21.52 0.44
N ASN A 299 -19.25 -22.16 1.60
CA ASN A 299 -19.67 -21.50 2.83
C ASN A 299 -18.60 -20.52 3.34
N VAL A 300 -17.33 -20.90 3.26
CA VAL A 300 -16.19 -20.04 3.65
C VAL A 300 -16.09 -18.86 2.70
N ASN A 301 -16.13 -19.09 1.39
CA ASN A 301 -16.13 -18.02 0.40
C ASN A 301 -17.30 -17.07 0.57
N ALA A 302 -18.52 -17.59 0.87
CA ALA A 302 -19.68 -16.74 1.15
C ALA A 302 -19.47 -15.85 2.38
N PHE A 303 -18.96 -16.41 3.47
CA PHE A 303 -18.65 -15.63 4.68
C PHE A 303 -17.67 -14.48 4.39
N PHE A 304 -16.54 -14.79 3.77
CA PHE A 304 -15.52 -13.77 3.45
C PHE A 304 -15.98 -12.79 2.37
N GLY A 305 -16.82 -13.21 1.43
CA GLY A 305 -17.44 -12.32 0.46
C GLY A 305 -18.37 -11.31 1.13
N ILE A 306 -19.26 -11.75 2.02
CA ILE A 306 -20.18 -10.88 2.76
C ILE A 306 -19.41 -9.90 3.65
N THR A 307 -18.46 -10.39 4.44
CA THR A 307 -17.66 -9.51 5.33
C THR A 307 -16.87 -8.48 4.54
N THR A 308 -16.35 -8.83 3.37
CA THR A 308 -15.67 -7.91 2.45
C THR A 308 -16.62 -6.83 1.92
N MET A 309 -17.81 -7.22 1.47
CA MET A 309 -18.81 -6.25 0.98
C MET A 309 -19.27 -5.27 2.06
N ILE A 310 -19.35 -5.69 3.32
CA ILE A 310 -19.71 -4.81 4.44
C ILE A 310 -18.77 -3.61 4.58
N ILE A 311 -17.50 -3.72 4.19
CA ILE A 311 -16.54 -2.60 4.23
C ILE A 311 -16.97 -1.44 3.30
N ALA A 312 -17.75 -1.71 2.27
CA ALA A 312 -18.30 -0.67 1.41
C ALA A 312 -19.21 0.32 2.17
N ILE A 313 -19.87 -0.12 3.24
CA ILE A 313 -20.76 0.74 4.03
C ILE A 313 -20.00 1.88 4.73
N PRO A 314 -19.02 1.62 5.62
CA PRO A 314 -18.26 2.69 6.26
C PRO A 314 -17.43 3.49 5.25
N THR A 315 -16.97 2.89 4.15
CA THR A 315 -16.29 3.60 3.07
C THR A 315 -17.24 4.58 2.37
N GLY A 316 -18.45 4.16 2.06
CA GLY A 316 -19.50 5.02 1.50
C GLY A 316 -19.84 6.20 2.42
N VAL A 317 -19.95 5.96 3.73
CA VAL A 317 -20.14 7.04 4.72
C VAL A 317 -19.05 8.11 4.58
N LYS A 318 -17.78 7.72 4.39
CA LYS A 318 -16.68 8.68 4.21
C LYS A 318 -16.82 9.47 2.92
N ILE A 319 -17.11 8.81 1.79
CA ILE A 319 -17.31 9.47 0.49
C ILE A 319 -18.43 10.51 0.60
N PHE A 320 -19.58 10.15 1.16
CA PHE A 320 -20.69 11.09 1.34
C PHE A 320 -20.34 12.25 2.29
N ASN A 321 -19.60 11.99 3.36
CA ASN A 321 -19.17 13.06 4.27
C ASN A 321 -18.23 14.06 3.57
N TRP A 322 -17.35 13.62 2.68
CA TRP A 322 -16.52 14.53 1.87
C TRP A 322 -17.35 15.30 0.86
N LEU A 323 -18.30 14.66 0.17
CA LEU A 323 -19.22 15.33 -0.75
C LEU A 323 -20.07 16.38 -0.03
N PHE A 324 -20.65 16.06 1.14
CA PHE A 324 -21.43 17.03 1.94
C PHE A 324 -20.54 18.13 2.55
N THR A 325 -19.27 17.88 2.80
CA THR A 325 -18.33 18.93 3.18
C THR A 325 -18.13 19.91 2.04
N MET A 326 -18.03 19.43 0.81
CA MET A 326 -17.87 20.28 -0.38
C MET A 326 -19.19 20.93 -0.83
N TYR A 327 -20.33 20.28 -0.63
CA TYR A 327 -21.65 20.78 -1.03
C TYR A 327 -21.94 22.13 -0.40
N GLN A 328 -22.33 23.14 -1.21
CA GLN A 328 -22.53 24.53 -0.82
C GLN A 328 -21.29 25.17 -0.16
N GLY A 329 -20.10 24.62 -0.34
CA GLY A 329 -18.84 25.24 0.07
C GLY A 329 -18.32 26.22 -0.97
N ARG A 330 -17.42 27.11 -0.54
CA ARG A 330 -16.67 27.99 -1.44
C ARG A 330 -15.36 27.28 -1.83
N ILE A 331 -15.45 26.38 -2.81
CA ILE A 331 -14.34 25.53 -3.20
C ILE A 331 -13.23 26.36 -3.83
N VAL A 332 -12.02 26.22 -3.31
CA VAL A 332 -10.80 26.79 -3.88
C VAL A 332 -10.05 25.65 -4.58
N PHE A 333 -9.94 25.72 -5.91
CA PHE A 333 -9.23 24.73 -6.73
C PHE A 333 -7.71 24.90 -6.62
N HIS A 334 -7.20 24.72 -5.40
CA HIS A 334 -5.79 24.55 -5.12
C HIS A 334 -5.32 23.15 -5.57
N SER A 335 -4.03 22.98 -5.90
CA SER A 335 -3.51 21.67 -6.35
C SER A 335 -3.82 20.54 -5.36
N ALA A 336 -3.71 20.77 -4.04
CA ALA A 336 -4.11 19.80 -3.02
C ALA A 336 -5.60 19.42 -3.12
N MET A 337 -6.49 20.38 -3.43
CA MET A 337 -7.92 20.12 -3.61
C MET A 337 -8.19 19.35 -4.92
N LEU A 338 -7.45 19.62 -5.97
CA LEU A 338 -7.56 18.86 -7.22
C LEU A 338 -7.20 17.38 -6.99
N TRP A 339 -6.12 17.09 -6.26
CA TRP A 339 -5.79 15.72 -5.84
C TRP A 339 -6.93 15.06 -5.05
N THR A 340 -7.59 15.81 -4.18
CA THR A 340 -8.75 15.32 -3.39
C THR A 340 -9.95 15.00 -4.28
N ILE A 341 -10.26 15.85 -5.25
CA ILE A 341 -11.36 15.60 -6.20
C ILE A 341 -11.00 14.41 -7.11
N GLY A 342 -9.78 14.35 -7.62
CA GLY A 342 -9.28 13.22 -8.41
C GLY A 342 -9.41 11.91 -7.64
N PHE A 343 -9.01 11.89 -6.36
CA PHE A 343 -9.20 10.75 -5.47
C PHE A 343 -10.66 10.31 -5.37
N ILE A 344 -11.59 11.23 -5.11
CA ILE A 344 -13.00 10.88 -4.96
C ILE A 344 -13.51 10.17 -6.21
N VAL A 345 -13.12 10.62 -7.39
CA VAL A 345 -13.52 9.99 -8.66
C VAL A 345 -12.88 8.62 -8.83
N THR A 346 -11.56 8.54 -8.75
CA THR A 346 -10.82 7.29 -9.01
C THR A 346 -11.08 6.24 -7.94
N PHE A 347 -11.09 6.63 -6.67
CA PHE A 347 -11.34 5.70 -5.57
C PHE A 347 -12.79 5.21 -5.52
N SER A 348 -13.77 6.00 -5.97
CA SER A 348 -15.16 5.54 -6.09
C SER A 348 -15.27 4.43 -7.14
N VAL A 349 -14.60 4.56 -8.29
CA VAL A 349 -14.53 3.49 -9.29
C VAL A 349 -13.83 2.26 -8.71
N GLY A 350 -12.67 2.46 -8.06
CA GLY A 350 -11.92 1.38 -7.39
C GLY A 350 -12.75 0.65 -6.33
N GLY A 351 -13.51 1.39 -5.51
CA GLY A 351 -14.39 0.82 -4.49
C GLY A 351 -15.55 -0.01 -5.09
N MET A 352 -16.20 0.50 -6.13
CA MET A 352 -17.28 -0.25 -6.82
C MET A 352 -16.77 -1.54 -7.46
N THR A 353 -15.60 -1.48 -8.12
CA THR A 353 -14.98 -2.68 -8.70
C THR A 353 -14.48 -3.65 -7.64
N GLY A 354 -14.07 -3.16 -6.46
CA GLY A 354 -13.74 -3.99 -5.30
C GLY A 354 -14.95 -4.72 -4.73
N VAL A 355 -16.12 -4.08 -4.69
CA VAL A 355 -17.38 -4.76 -4.30
C VAL A 355 -17.74 -5.87 -5.29
N LEU A 356 -17.50 -5.67 -6.59
CA LEU A 356 -17.69 -6.71 -7.59
C LEU A 356 -16.76 -7.91 -7.35
N LEU A 357 -15.47 -7.67 -7.10
CA LEU A 357 -14.49 -8.72 -6.78
C LEU A 357 -14.76 -9.40 -5.42
N ALA A 358 -15.47 -8.74 -4.50
CA ALA A 358 -15.89 -9.35 -3.24
C ALA A 358 -16.97 -10.43 -3.41
N VAL A 359 -17.62 -10.52 -4.58
CA VAL A 359 -18.56 -11.58 -4.92
C VAL A 359 -17.78 -12.78 -5.47
N PRO A 360 -17.70 -13.93 -4.76
CA PRO A 360 -16.87 -15.06 -5.18
C PRO A 360 -17.12 -15.50 -6.63
N GLY A 361 -18.39 -15.57 -7.05
CA GLY A 361 -18.74 -15.95 -8.42
C GLY A 361 -18.20 -14.99 -9.50
N ALA A 362 -18.10 -13.71 -9.21
CA ALA A 362 -17.49 -12.74 -10.09
C ALA A 362 -15.95 -12.85 -10.05
N ASP A 363 -15.38 -13.06 -8.86
CA ASP A 363 -13.93 -13.19 -8.69
C ASP A 363 -13.38 -14.43 -9.42
N PHE A 364 -14.10 -15.55 -9.44
CA PHE A 364 -13.70 -16.74 -10.20
C PHE A 364 -13.43 -16.47 -11.70
N VAL A 365 -14.10 -15.47 -12.27
CA VAL A 365 -13.89 -15.07 -13.68
C VAL A 365 -12.85 -13.97 -13.82
N LEU A 366 -12.76 -13.07 -12.83
CA LEU A 366 -11.93 -11.87 -12.89
C LEU A 366 -10.59 -12.01 -12.15
N HIS A 367 -10.45 -13.08 -11.37
CA HIS A 367 -9.22 -13.36 -10.63
C HIS A 367 -8.02 -13.48 -11.58
N ASN A 368 -6.89 -12.89 -11.20
CA ASN A 368 -5.67 -12.84 -12.04
C ASN A 368 -5.87 -12.31 -13.47
N SER A 369 -6.92 -11.52 -13.72
CA SER A 369 -7.13 -10.82 -14.98
C SER A 369 -6.63 -9.37 -14.93
N LEU A 370 -6.61 -8.68 -16.07
CA LEU A 370 -6.34 -7.24 -16.16
C LEU A 370 -7.38 -6.40 -15.41
N PHE A 371 -8.58 -6.93 -15.15
CA PHE A 371 -9.57 -6.27 -14.31
C PHE A 371 -9.07 -6.07 -12.87
N LEU A 372 -8.45 -7.09 -12.29
CA LEU A 372 -7.83 -7.00 -10.97
C LEU A 372 -6.73 -5.92 -10.95
N ILE A 373 -5.90 -5.87 -12.00
CA ILE A 373 -4.85 -4.85 -12.13
C ILE A 373 -5.45 -3.43 -12.15
N ALA A 374 -6.51 -3.22 -12.94
CA ALA A 374 -7.21 -1.95 -12.98
C ALA A 374 -7.78 -1.59 -11.60
N HIS A 375 -8.42 -2.55 -10.92
CA HIS A 375 -9.00 -2.35 -9.60
C HIS A 375 -7.96 -1.85 -8.58
N PHE A 376 -6.89 -2.61 -8.35
CA PHE A 376 -5.97 -2.24 -7.28
C PHE A 376 -5.14 -0.98 -7.61
N HIS A 377 -4.86 -0.68 -8.90
CA HIS A 377 -4.25 0.58 -9.27
C HIS A 377 -5.18 1.78 -9.06
N ASN A 378 -6.50 1.61 -9.24
CA ASN A 378 -7.47 2.63 -8.87
C ASN A 378 -7.46 2.93 -7.37
N VAL A 379 -7.27 1.92 -6.54
CA VAL A 379 -7.20 2.09 -5.08
C VAL A 379 -5.83 2.60 -4.64
N ILE A 380 -4.72 2.04 -5.18
CA ILE A 380 -3.37 2.41 -4.75
C ILE A 380 -2.96 3.75 -5.36
N ILE A 381 -3.02 3.93 -6.67
CA ILE A 381 -2.60 5.20 -7.29
C ILE A 381 -3.68 6.26 -7.06
N GLY A 382 -4.93 5.97 -7.46
CA GLY A 382 -6.03 6.90 -7.33
C GLY A 382 -6.39 7.21 -5.86
N GLY A 383 -6.07 6.32 -4.93
CA GLY A 383 -6.23 6.51 -3.49
C GLY A 383 -4.95 6.97 -2.81
N VAL A 384 -4.00 6.03 -2.62
CA VAL A 384 -2.84 6.25 -1.75
C VAL A 384 -1.86 7.27 -2.34
N VAL A 385 -1.44 7.11 -3.60
CA VAL A 385 -0.46 8.03 -4.21
C VAL A 385 -1.03 9.43 -4.33
N PHE A 386 -2.29 9.58 -4.78
CA PHE A 386 -2.94 10.89 -4.83
C PHE A 386 -3.07 11.51 -3.44
N GLY A 387 -3.36 10.70 -2.41
CA GLY A 387 -3.39 11.15 -1.03
C GLY A 387 -2.02 11.59 -0.51
N CYS A 388 -0.97 10.87 -0.86
CA CYS A 388 0.40 11.25 -0.53
C CYS A 388 0.80 12.58 -1.18
N PHE A 389 0.49 12.79 -2.45
CA PHE A 389 0.75 14.07 -3.14
C PHE A 389 -0.12 15.20 -2.60
N ALA A 390 -1.39 14.92 -2.30
CA ALA A 390 -2.28 15.89 -1.67
C ALA A 390 -1.72 16.35 -0.31
N GLY A 391 -1.35 15.40 0.55
CA GLY A 391 -0.78 15.65 1.87
C GLY A 391 0.55 16.38 1.80
N LEU A 392 1.46 15.94 0.93
CA LEU A 392 2.74 16.60 0.73
C LEU A 392 2.55 18.05 0.27
N THR A 393 1.68 18.28 -0.71
CA THR A 393 1.38 19.63 -1.20
C THR A 393 0.75 20.50 -0.11
N TYR A 394 -0.20 19.95 0.65
CA TYR A 394 -0.93 20.66 1.68
C TYR A 394 -0.06 21.03 2.88
N TRP A 395 0.80 20.11 3.33
CA TRP A 395 1.67 20.32 4.48
C TRP A 395 3.09 20.77 4.12
N TRP A 396 3.40 20.98 2.84
CA TRP A 396 4.71 21.44 2.38
C TRP A 396 5.20 22.67 3.15
N PRO A 397 4.36 23.72 3.36
CA PRO A 397 4.81 24.89 4.11
C PRO A 397 5.16 24.58 5.57
N LYS A 398 4.54 23.56 6.17
CA LYS A 398 4.84 23.11 7.53
C LYS A 398 6.17 22.35 7.60
N ALA A 399 6.51 21.63 6.54
CA ALA A 399 7.76 20.88 6.46
C ALA A 399 8.95 21.80 6.13
N PHE A 400 8.79 22.68 5.14
CA PHE A 400 9.90 23.39 4.51
C PHE A 400 9.86 24.92 4.67
N GLY A 401 8.78 25.51 5.17
CA GLY A 401 8.68 26.95 5.43
C GLY A 401 8.34 27.82 4.20
N PHE A 402 8.08 27.24 3.05
CA PHE A 402 7.65 27.94 1.84
C PHE A 402 6.54 27.18 1.10
N THR A 403 5.82 27.85 0.21
CA THR A 403 4.74 27.25 -0.60
C THR A 403 5.27 26.75 -1.94
N LEU A 404 4.73 25.64 -2.41
CA LEU A 404 4.98 25.14 -3.77
C LEU A 404 4.33 26.05 -4.82
N ASN A 405 4.90 26.06 -6.02
CA ASN A 405 4.33 26.79 -7.16
C ASN A 405 3.03 26.11 -7.61
N GLU A 406 1.94 26.85 -7.49
CA GLU A 406 0.59 26.35 -7.75
C GLU A 406 0.35 25.97 -9.23
N THR A 407 0.97 26.68 -10.16
CA THR A 407 0.85 26.39 -11.60
C THR A 407 1.44 25.03 -11.92
N TRP A 408 2.64 24.74 -11.40
CA TRP A 408 3.27 23.44 -11.57
C TRP A 408 2.54 22.34 -10.82
N GLY A 409 2.00 22.61 -9.62
CA GLY A 409 1.17 21.67 -8.87
C GLY A 409 -0.07 21.23 -9.64
N LYS A 410 -0.78 22.18 -10.27
CA LYS A 410 -1.95 21.89 -11.12
C LYS A 410 -1.57 21.14 -12.40
N ARG A 411 -0.46 21.50 -13.05
CA ARG A 411 0.05 20.75 -14.21
C ARG A 411 0.37 19.32 -13.84
N ALA A 412 1.07 19.09 -12.74
CA ALA A 412 1.38 17.75 -12.24
C ALA A 412 0.10 16.93 -12.03
N PHE A 413 -0.92 17.49 -11.37
CA PHE A 413 -2.21 16.82 -11.20
C PHE A 413 -2.82 16.40 -12.54
N TRP A 414 -2.90 17.31 -13.52
CA TRP A 414 -3.55 17.00 -14.80
C TRP A 414 -2.79 15.93 -15.60
N PHE A 415 -1.46 15.96 -15.60
CA PHE A 415 -0.66 14.89 -16.21
C PHE A 415 -0.90 13.54 -15.54
N TRP A 416 -0.94 13.51 -14.21
CA TRP A 416 -1.19 12.27 -13.46
C TRP A 416 -2.60 11.72 -13.70
N ILE A 417 -3.63 12.54 -13.60
CA ILE A 417 -5.01 12.07 -13.73
C ILE A 417 -5.32 11.60 -15.16
N ILE A 418 -4.87 12.33 -16.17
CA ILE A 418 -5.05 11.94 -17.58
C ILE A 418 -4.26 10.65 -17.86
N GLY A 419 -2.98 10.61 -17.48
CA GLY A 419 -2.15 9.41 -17.65
C GLY A 419 -2.73 8.20 -16.93
N PHE A 420 -3.27 8.39 -15.73
CA PHE A 420 -3.94 7.35 -14.97
C PHE A 420 -5.16 6.77 -15.73
N PHE A 421 -6.05 7.62 -16.22
CA PHE A 421 -7.22 7.15 -16.96
C PHE A 421 -6.84 6.43 -18.26
N VAL A 422 -5.87 6.93 -18.98
CA VAL A 422 -5.37 6.29 -20.22
C VAL A 422 -4.72 4.94 -19.93
N ALA A 423 -3.97 4.83 -18.85
CA ALA A 423 -3.24 3.60 -18.51
C ALA A 423 -4.13 2.49 -17.93
N PHE A 424 -5.11 2.84 -17.08
CA PHE A 424 -5.80 1.84 -16.26
C PHE A 424 -7.27 1.61 -16.61
N MET A 425 -7.99 2.58 -17.19
CA MET A 425 -9.40 2.36 -17.54
C MET A 425 -9.60 1.32 -18.66
N PRO A 426 -8.76 1.26 -19.71
CA PRO A 426 -8.90 0.22 -20.73
C PRO A 426 -8.69 -1.20 -20.17
N LEU A 427 -7.91 -1.36 -19.08
CA LEU A 427 -7.65 -2.66 -18.49
C LEU A 427 -8.91 -3.32 -17.90
N TYR A 428 -9.89 -2.54 -17.47
CA TYR A 428 -11.19 -3.10 -17.04
C TYR A 428 -11.89 -3.81 -18.20
N VAL A 429 -11.89 -3.17 -19.39
CA VAL A 429 -12.52 -3.75 -20.57
C VAL A 429 -11.77 -5.02 -21.00
N LEU A 430 -10.44 -4.94 -21.09
CA LEU A 430 -9.61 -6.09 -21.45
C LEU A 430 -9.76 -7.25 -20.45
N GLY A 431 -9.86 -6.95 -19.16
CA GLY A 431 -10.10 -7.95 -18.13
C GLY A 431 -11.47 -8.63 -18.26
N PHE A 432 -12.53 -7.87 -18.57
CA PHE A 432 -13.84 -8.45 -18.87
C PHE A 432 -13.84 -9.30 -20.17
N MET A 433 -12.95 -8.99 -21.11
CA MET A 433 -12.73 -9.82 -22.29
C MET A 433 -11.89 -11.08 -22.04
N GLY A 434 -11.49 -11.33 -20.77
CA GLY A 434 -10.71 -12.48 -20.38
C GLY A 434 -9.21 -12.36 -20.52
N MET A 435 -8.69 -11.15 -20.77
CA MET A 435 -7.25 -10.95 -20.84
C MET A 435 -6.62 -11.11 -19.46
N THR A 436 -5.67 -12.01 -19.37
CA THR A 436 -4.98 -12.38 -18.13
C THR A 436 -3.93 -11.35 -17.71
N ARG A 437 -3.40 -11.48 -16.50
CA ARG A 437 -2.27 -10.66 -16.02
C ARG A 437 -1.05 -10.89 -16.90
N SER A 438 -0.13 -9.96 -16.83
CA SER A 438 1.06 -9.89 -17.69
C SER A 438 2.05 -11.07 -17.57
N GLU A 439 1.94 -11.86 -16.55
CA GLU A 439 2.82 -12.99 -16.26
C GLU A 439 2.57 -14.19 -17.18
N GLU A 440 1.39 -14.28 -17.77
CA GLU A 440 0.89 -15.48 -18.45
C GLU A 440 1.22 -15.54 -19.94
N HIS A 441 1.96 -14.56 -20.45
CA HIS A 441 2.39 -14.58 -21.86
C HIS A 441 3.69 -15.36 -22.13
N THR A 442 4.30 -15.93 -21.10
CA THR A 442 5.41 -16.87 -21.27
C THR A 442 4.87 -18.28 -21.06
N SER A 443 4.85 -19.06 -22.11
CA SER A 443 4.30 -20.43 -22.15
C SER A 443 4.88 -21.39 -21.11
N GLU A 444 6.01 -21.08 -20.52
CA GLU A 444 6.66 -21.85 -19.47
C GLU A 444 6.09 -21.55 -18.07
N LEU A 445 5.56 -20.34 -17.83
CA LEU A 445 4.96 -19.99 -16.55
C LEU A 445 3.52 -20.50 -16.39
N GLN A 446 2.81 -20.74 -17.48
CA GLN A 446 1.48 -21.36 -17.42
C GLN A 446 1.51 -22.75 -16.78
N SER A 447 2.58 -23.53 -16.99
CA SER A 447 2.75 -24.84 -16.38
C SER A 447 3.06 -24.76 -14.87
N LEU A 448 3.80 -23.74 -14.45
CA LEU A 448 4.15 -23.51 -13.03
C LEU A 448 2.99 -22.88 -12.25
N GLN A 449 2.20 -22.00 -12.88
CA GLN A 449 1.00 -21.44 -12.25
C GLN A 449 -0.12 -22.47 -12.08
N GLN A 450 -0.23 -23.47 -12.96
CA GLN A 450 -1.16 -24.60 -12.77
C GLN A 450 -0.78 -25.46 -11.55
N ILE A 451 0.46 -25.43 -11.11
CA ILE A 451 0.94 -26.11 -9.90
C ILE A 451 0.73 -25.24 -8.64
N SER A 452 0.57 -23.94 -8.79
CA SER A 452 0.35 -22.98 -7.67
C SER A 452 -1.13 -22.69 -7.35
N TYR A 453 -2.07 -23.41 -7.95
CA TYR A 453 -3.51 -23.37 -7.67
C TYR A 453 -3.95 -24.45 -6.71
#